data_1c079b7fc1b6dd617467c315bd6e4e7b
#
_entry.id   1c079b7fc1b6dd617467c315bd6e4e7b
#
_cell.length_a   1.000
_cell.length_b   1.000
_cell.length_c   1.000
_cell.angle_alpha   90.00
_cell.angle_beta   90.00
_cell.angle_gamma   90.00
#
_symmetry.space_group_name_H-M   'P 1'
#
loop_
_entity.id
_entity.type
_entity.pdbx_description
1 polymer ?
#
loop_
_entity_poly.entity_id
_entity_poly.type
_entity_poly.pdbx_seq_one_letter_code
_entity_poly.pdbx_strand_id
1 'polypeptide(L)'
;MEKRIITISREFGSGGRFIGEETAKKLGITYYDKNIINEIAEKSGLSPEYVRESAELSPKKGLFAYAFAGRDVTGKSLEDMVYEAQRNVILELADKEPCVIIGRNADYILKDRDDVLNVFIHGDMPEKIQRITGLYNVEEKKAVKMMADTDKRRRTNYNFYTDQSWGKASNYTLCLNSSQLGYDRCEMIIMECVK
;
A
#
# COMPACT_ATOMS: atom_id res chain seq x y z
N MET A 1 11.07 4.57 21.75
CA MET A 1 10.00 3.56 21.79
C MET A 1 10.22 2.66 20.59
N GLU A 2 10.29 1.37 20.80
CA GLU A 2 10.56 0.39 19.75
C GLU A 2 9.39 0.36 18.75
N LYS A 3 9.70 0.44 17.45
CA LYS A 3 8.69 0.38 16.39
C LYS A 3 8.40 -1.08 16.05
N ARG A 4 7.18 -1.53 16.32
CA ARG A 4 6.77 -2.92 16.06
C ARG A 4 6.17 -3.12 14.67
N ILE A 5 5.57 -2.08 14.12
CA ILE A 5 4.86 -2.13 12.85
C ILE A 5 5.56 -1.22 11.84
N ILE A 6 5.76 -1.71 10.64
CA ILE A 6 6.28 -0.93 9.52
C ILE A 6 5.21 -0.88 8.44
N THR A 7 4.75 0.31 8.07
CA THR A 7 3.89 0.47 6.90
C THR A 7 4.71 0.98 5.72
N ILE A 8 4.50 0.42 4.52
CA ILE A 8 5.22 0.87 3.32
C ILE A 8 4.22 1.26 2.23
N SER A 9 4.03 2.56 2.08
CA SER A 9 3.42 3.16 0.89
C SER A 9 4.49 3.35 -0.19
N ARG A 10 4.13 3.27 -1.47
CA ARG A 10 5.14 3.24 -2.54
C ARG A 10 4.60 3.61 -3.91
N GLU A 11 5.43 4.22 -4.74
CA GLU A 11 5.19 4.37 -6.17
C GLU A 11 5.31 3.02 -6.90
N PHE A 12 4.59 2.86 -8.02
CA PHE A 12 4.72 1.67 -8.87
C PHE A 12 6.07 1.70 -9.58
N GLY A 13 6.79 0.59 -9.50
CA GLY A 13 8.15 0.48 -10.06
C GLY A 13 9.28 0.86 -9.09
N SER A 14 9.01 1.51 -7.96
CA SER A 14 10.06 1.91 -7.00
C SER A 14 10.74 0.75 -6.24
N GLY A 15 10.24 -0.49 -6.37
CA GLY A 15 10.78 -1.61 -5.59
C GLY A 15 10.29 -1.69 -4.15
N GLY A 16 9.42 -0.78 -3.69
CA GLY A 16 9.00 -0.73 -2.28
C GLY A 16 8.39 -2.02 -1.73
N ARG A 17 7.73 -2.84 -2.57
CA ARG A 17 7.27 -4.17 -2.18
C ARG A 17 8.45 -5.11 -1.85
N PHE A 18 9.46 -5.15 -2.71
CA PHE A 18 10.66 -5.96 -2.53
C PHE A 18 11.42 -5.52 -1.27
N ILE A 19 11.65 -4.21 -1.11
CA ILE A 19 12.30 -3.63 0.06
C ILE A 19 11.55 -4.05 1.34
N GLY A 20 10.22 -3.97 1.36
CA GLY A 20 9.42 -4.38 2.52
C GLY A 20 9.50 -5.87 2.83
N GLU A 21 9.50 -6.71 1.81
CA GLU A 21 9.62 -8.17 1.96
C GLU A 21 11.00 -8.55 2.52
N GLU A 22 12.08 -7.99 1.97
CA GLU A 22 13.45 -8.26 2.46
C GLU A 22 13.68 -7.67 3.85
N THR A 23 13.14 -6.47 4.14
CA THR A 23 13.16 -5.90 5.49
C THR A 23 12.50 -6.82 6.50
N ALA A 24 11.32 -7.36 6.20
CA ALA A 24 10.60 -8.29 7.08
C ALA A 24 11.41 -9.56 7.33
N LYS A 25 12.00 -10.15 6.28
CA LYS A 25 12.87 -11.32 6.38
C LYS A 25 14.08 -11.07 7.28
N LYS A 26 14.78 -9.95 7.10
CA LYS A 26 15.96 -9.59 7.89
C LYS A 26 15.64 -9.30 9.35
N LEU A 27 14.44 -8.76 9.63
CA LEU A 27 13.94 -8.53 11.00
C LEU A 27 13.31 -9.78 11.64
N GLY A 28 13.01 -10.82 10.86
CA GLY A 28 12.31 -12.01 11.35
C GLY A 28 10.85 -11.75 11.75
N ILE A 29 10.19 -10.78 11.11
CA ILE A 29 8.80 -10.39 11.37
C ILE A 29 7.88 -10.72 10.18
N THR A 30 6.57 -10.74 10.42
CA THR A 30 5.59 -11.12 9.40
C THR A 30 5.46 -10.05 8.30
N TYR A 31 5.27 -10.50 7.06
CA TYR A 31 5.07 -9.65 5.89
C TYR A 31 3.64 -9.78 5.36
N TYR A 32 2.93 -8.66 5.27
CA TYR A 32 1.55 -8.57 4.80
C TYR A 32 1.43 -7.73 3.53
N ASP A 33 0.98 -8.35 2.45
CA ASP A 33 0.68 -7.71 1.15
C ASP A 33 -0.61 -8.30 0.57
N LYS A 34 -0.49 -9.24 -0.36
CA LYS A 34 -1.65 -9.88 -1.02
C LYS A 34 -2.28 -10.97 -0.16
N ASN A 35 -1.56 -11.52 0.77
CA ASN A 35 -2.01 -12.59 1.65
C ASN A 35 -3.21 -12.19 2.53
N ILE A 36 -3.38 -10.91 2.85
CA ILE A 36 -4.54 -10.41 3.62
C ILE A 36 -5.83 -10.25 2.81
N ILE A 37 -5.78 -10.45 1.47
CA ILE A 37 -6.97 -10.31 0.61
C ILE A 37 -8.08 -11.28 1.01
N ASN A 38 -7.72 -12.51 1.34
CA ASN A 38 -8.70 -13.53 1.72
C ASN A 38 -9.40 -13.19 3.04
N GLU A 39 -8.65 -12.66 4.02
CA GLU A 39 -9.22 -12.21 5.31
C GLU A 39 -10.17 -11.02 5.11
N ILE A 40 -9.79 -10.07 4.25
CA ILE A 40 -10.66 -8.94 3.91
C ILE A 40 -11.92 -9.44 3.18
N ALA A 41 -11.79 -10.39 2.26
CA ALA A 41 -12.90 -10.97 1.52
C ALA A 41 -13.88 -11.68 2.46
N GLU A 42 -13.39 -12.49 3.38
CA GLU A 42 -14.20 -13.17 4.38
C GLU A 42 -14.97 -12.17 5.26
N LYS A 43 -14.28 -11.15 5.76
CA LYS A 43 -14.92 -10.13 6.64
C LYS A 43 -15.90 -9.21 5.92
N SER A 44 -15.67 -8.92 4.64
CA SER A 44 -16.59 -8.10 3.83
C SER A 44 -17.76 -8.87 3.22
N GLY A 45 -17.65 -10.19 3.16
CA GLY A 45 -18.61 -11.06 2.41
C GLY A 45 -18.49 -10.92 0.89
N LEU A 46 -17.40 -10.35 0.37
CA LEU A 46 -17.16 -10.11 -1.05
C LEU A 46 -16.14 -11.10 -1.62
N SER A 47 -16.15 -11.27 -2.94
CA SER A 47 -15.19 -12.18 -3.57
C SER A 47 -13.74 -11.68 -3.45
N PRO A 48 -12.74 -12.57 -3.33
CA PRO A 48 -11.34 -12.19 -3.29
C PRO A 48 -10.88 -11.40 -4.53
N GLU A 49 -11.47 -11.65 -5.70
CA GLU A 49 -11.21 -10.92 -6.94
C GLU A 49 -11.62 -9.46 -6.80
N TYR A 50 -12.83 -9.21 -6.29
CA TYR A 50 -13.33 -7.87 -6.08
C TYR A 50 -12.48 -7.10 -5.05
N VAL A 51 -12.15 -7.74 -3.93
CA VAL A 51 -11.27 -7.17 -2.90
C VAL A 51 -9.89 -6.84 -3.47
N ARG A 52 -9.31 -7.73 -4.29
CA ARG A 52 -8.00 -7.50 -4.94
C ARG A 52 -8.00 -6.26 -5.83
N GLU A 53 -9.11 -5.98 -6.49
CA GLU A 53 -9.24 -4.82 -7.37
C GLU A 53 -9.56 -3.52 -6.63
N SER A 54 -10.24 -3.58 -5.49
CA SER A 54 -10.81 -2.43 -4.80
C SER A 54 -10.05 -2.02 -3.53
N ALA A 55 -9.37 -2.94 -2.85
CA ALA A 55 -8.79 -2.70 -1.53
C ALA A 55 -7.61 -1.71 -1.49
N GLU A 56 -6.85 -1.54 -2.58
CA GLU A 56 -5.72 -0.62 -2.66
C GLU A 56 -5.85 0.40 -3.80
N LEU A 57 -6.62 0.05 -4.80
CA LEU A 57 -6.73 0.83 -6.01
C LEU A 57 -8.19 1.27 -6.22
N SER A 58 -8.41 2.55 -6.53
CA SER A 58 -9.73 2.97 -6.99
C SER A 58 -10.14 2.18 -8.24
N PRO A 59 -11.44 1.90 -8.44
CA PRO A 59 -11.92 1.21 -9.63
C PRO A 59 -11.43 1.85 -10.93
N LYS A 60 -11.23 1.07 -11.98
CA LYS A 60 -10.82 1.57 -13.31
C LYS A 60 -11.89 2.44 -13.99
N LYS A 61 -13.15 2.31 -13.58
CA LYS A 61 -14.28 3.09 -14.12
C LYS A 61 -14.37 4.41 -13.38
N GLY A 62 -14.53 5.52 -14.14
CA GLY A 62 -14.45 6.88 -13.63
C GLY A 62 -15.45 7.21 -12.51
N LEU A 63 -15.31 8.40 -11.93
CA LEU A 63 -16.08 8.93 -10.77
C LEU A 63 -17.60 8.67 -10.80
N PHE A 64 -18.22 8.57 -11.98
CA PHE A 64 -19.64 8.25 -12.11
C PHE A 64 -20.00 6.80 -11.75
N ALA A 65 -19.05 5.86 -11.73
CA ALA A 65 -19.33 4.49 -11.28
C ALA A 65 -19.61 4.42 -9.77
N TYR A 66 -19.08 5.34 -8.99
CA TYR A 66 -19.38 5.46 -7.55
C TYR A 66 -20.82 5.92 -7.28
N ALA A 67 -21.41 6.72 -8.17
CA ALA A 67 -22.78 7.22 -8.01
C ALA A 67 -23.84 6.14 -8.26
N PHE A 68 -23.47 5.06 -8.98
CA PHE A 68 -24.38 3.95 -9.36
C PHE A 68 -23.96 2.60 -8.79
N ALA A 69 -22.93 2.55 -7.94
CA ALA A 69 -22.59 1.33 -7.20
C ALA A 69 -23.76 0.98 -6.27
N GLY A 70 -24.24 -0.26 -6.34
CA GLY A 70 -25.31 -0.75 -5.48
C GLY A 70 -24.95 -0.46 -4.01
N ARG A 71 -25.85 0.21 -3.31
CA ARG A 71 -25.74 0.41 -1.87
C ARG A 71 -26.47 -0.71 -1.17
N ASP A 72 -25.95 -1.15 -0.05
CA ASP A 72 -26.64 -2.08 0.82
C ASP A 72 -27.83 -1.40 1.53
N VAL A 73 -28.57 -2.16 2.35
CA VAL A 73 -29.71 -1.65 3.14
C VAL A 73 -29.30 -0.57 4.15
N THR A 74 -28.01 -0.41 4.43
CA THR A 74 -27.44 0.63 5.31
C THR A 74 -26.96 1.86 4.55
N GLY A 75 -27.04 1.84 3.20
CA GLY A 75 -26.58 2.92 2.32
C GLY A 75 -25.08 2.89 2.01
N LYS A 76 -24.34 1.87 2.45
CA LYS A 76 -22.91 1.69 2.17
C LYS A 76 -22.67 1.16 0.77
N SER A 77 -21.62 1.67 0.12
CA SER A 77 -21.13 1.10 -1.13
C SER A 77 -20.33 -0.18 -0.88
N LEU A 78 -20.15 -1.00 -1.92
CA LEU A 78 -19.28 -2.19 -1.84
C LEU A 78 -17.82 -1.81 -1.52
N GLU A 79 -17.36 -0.66 -2.03
CA GLU A 79 -16.04 -0.11 -1.75
C GLU A 79 -15.88 0.27 -0.27
N ASP A 80 -16.92 0.85 0.34
CA ASP A 80 -16.91 1.19 1.78
C ASP A 80 -16.85 -0.09 2.64
N MET A 81 -17.57 -1.14 2.25
CA MET A 81 -17.51 -2.45 2.91
C MET A 81 -16.10 -3.05 2.84
N VAL A 82 -15.45 -3.00 1.68
CA VAL A 82 -14.05 -3.44 1.53
C VAL A 82 -13.12 -2.62 2.42
N TYR A 83 -13.27 -1.30 2.43
CA TYR A 83 -12.41 -0.43 3.24
C TYR A 83 -12.57 -0.68 4.74
N GLU A 84 -13.80 -0.84 5.23
CA GLU A 84 -14.07 -1.17 6.64
C GLU A 84 -13.49 -2.54 7.04
N ALA A 85 -13.71 -3.56 6.21
CA ALA A 85 -13.13 -4.89 6.43
C ALA A 85 -11.59 -4.83 6.43
N GLN A 86 -11.00 -4.11 5.48
CA GLN A 86 -9.56 -3.87 5.40
C GLN A 86 -9.03 -3.18 6.65
N ARG A 87 -9.72 -2.14 7.13
CA ARG A 87 -9.35 -1.43 8.34
C ARG A 87 -9.32 -2.37 9.55
N ASN A 88 -10.35 -3.17 9.72
CA ASN A 88 -10.44 -4.12 10.84
C ASN A 88 -9.34 -5.18 10.77
N VAL A 89 -9.10 -5.76 9.60
CA VAL A 89 -7.99 -6.73 9.40
C VAL A 89 -6.65 -6.11 9.75
N ILE A 90 -6.35 -4.90 9.26
CA ILE A 90 -5.06 -4.22 9.53
C ILE A 90 -4.87 -3.95 11.02
N LEU A 91 -5.91 -3.51 11.73
CA LEU A 91 -5.84 -3.28 13.17
C LEU A 91 -5.56 -4.59 13.93
N GLU A 92 -6.27 -5.67 13.61
CA GLU A 92 -6.06 -6.98 14.24
C GLU A 92 -4.65 -7.54 13.98
N LEU A 93 -4.14 -7.42 12.75
CA LEU A 93 -2.78 -7.86 12.43
C LEU A 93 -1.72 -7.05 13.18
N ALA A 94 -1.90 -5.73 13.31
CA ALA A 94 -1.00 -4.87 14.06
C ALA A 94 -1.02 -5.13 15.58
N ASP A 95 -2.14 -5.60 16.12
CA ASP A 95 -2.23 -5.99 17.53
C ASP A 95 -1.62 -7.37 17.79
N LYS A 96 -1.70 -8.26 16.80
CA LYS A 96 -1.29 -9.65 16.92
C LYS A 96 0.24 -9.81 17.02
N GLU A 97 1.00 -9.17 16.13
CA GLU A 97 2.43 -9.40 16.01
C GLU A 97 3.19 -8.26 15.34
N PRO A 98 4.52 -8.14 15.54
CA PRO A 98 5.37 -7.27 14.76
C PRO A 98 5.29 -7.63 13.27
N CYS A 99 5.09 -6.62 12.40
CA CYS A 99 4.90 -6.90 10.99
C CYS A 99 5.24 -5.74 10.06
N VAL A 100 5.42 -6.07 8.77
CA VAL A 100 5.48 -5.12 7.66
C VAL A 100 4.18 -5.20 6.86
N ILE A 101 3.49 -4.09 6.67
CA ILE A 101 2.24 -3.99 5.90
C ILE A 101 2.45 -3.12 4.67
N ILE A 102 2.10 -3.65 3.49
CA ILE A 102 2.30 -2.98 2.22
C ILE A 102 1.03 -2.28 1.72
N GLY A 103 1.06 -0.94 1.65
CA GLY A 103 -0.01 -0.09 1.11
C GLY A 103 -1.30 -0.15 1.93
N ARG A 104 -2.46 -0.17 1.24
CA ARG A 104 -3.81 -0.37 1.82
C ARG A 104 -4.20 0.67 2.87
N ASN A 105 -3.66 1.88 2.72
CA ASN A 105 -3.86 2.98 3.65
C ASN A 105 -3.45 2.62 5.11
N ALA A 106 -2.55 1.62 5.29
CA ALA A 106 -2.16 1.14 6.62
C ALA A 106 -1.49 2.25 7.45
N ASP A 107 -0.73 3.14 6.83
CA ASP A 107 -0.16 4.33 7.44
C ASP A 107 -1.21 5.24 8.09
N TYR A 108 -2.35 5.44 7.41
CA TYR A 108 -3.46 6.23 7.93
C TYR A 108 -4.31 5.45 8.94
N ILE A 109 -4.58 4.17 8.68
CA ILE A 109 -5.37 3.32 9.59
C ILE A 109 -4.71 3.20 10.95
N LEU A 110 -3.38 3.17 11.00
CA LEU A 110 -2.58 3.01 12.22
C LEU A 110 -2.00 4.33 12.74
N LYS A 111 -2.47 5.49 12.26
CA LYS A 111 -1.90 6.82 12.55
C LYS A 111 -1.88 7.21 14.04
N ASP A 112 -2.80 6.66 14.82
CA ASP A 112 -2.94 6.96 16.23
C ASP A 112 -2.09 6.03 17.14
N ARG A 113 -1.24 5.17 16.54
CA ARG A 113 -0.32 4.27 17.24
C ARG A 113 1.09 4.83 17.28
N ASP A 114 1.72 4.76 18.44
CA ASP A 114 3.10 5.24 18.65
C ASP A 114 4.16 4.25 18.20
N ASP A 115 3.81 2.96 18.02
CA ASP A 115 4.71 1.87 17.65
C ASP A 115 4.79 1.61 16.14
N VAL A 116 4.34 2.55 15.31
CA VAL A 116 4.34 2.44 13.84
C VAL A 116 5.45 3.28 13.21
N LEU A 117 6.18 2.70 12.26
CA LEU A 117 7.09 3.40 11.37
C LEU A 117 6.43 3.51 9.97
N ASN A 118 6.03 4.71 9.60
CA ASN A 118 5.43 4.97 8.28
C ASN A 118 6.49 5.34 7.25
N VAL A 119 6.60 4.55 6.18
CA VAL A 119 7.61 4.71 5.12
C VAL A 119 6.93 4.91 3.76
N PHE A 120 7.46 5.85 2.97
CA PHE A 120 7.12 6.03 1.57
C PHE A 120 8.33 5.76 0.68
N ILE A 121 8.20 4.83 -0.28
CA ILE A 121 9.27 4.50 -1.24
C ILE A 121 8.91 5.07 -2.61
N HIS A 122 9.77 5.94 -3.13
CA HIS A 122 9.69 6.45 -4.50
C HIS A 122 10.96 6.13 -5.28
N GLY A 123 11.00 6.47 -6.55
CA GLY A 123 12.19 6.28 -7.38
C GLY A 123 12.18 7.16 -8.61
N ASP A 124 13.34 7.29 -9.25
CA ASP A 124 13.51 8.09 -10.46
C ASP A 124 12.87 7.38 -11.65
N MET A 125 12.36 8.14 -12.61
CA MET A 125 11.60 7.59 -13.74
C MET A 125 12.36 6.57 -14.58
N PRO A 126 13.64 6.79 -14.95
CA PRO A 126 14.39 5.83 -15.76
C PRO A 126 14.48 4.44 -15.12
N GLU A 127 14.82 4.38 -13.82
CA GLU A 127 14.99 3.13 -13.09
C GLU A 127 13.64 2.41 -12.88
N LYS A 128 12.57 3.16 -12.62
CA LYS A 128 11.22 2.61 -12.54
C LYS A 128 10.79 2.01 -13.88
N ILE A 129 11.06 2.69 -15.00
CA ILE A 129 10.76 2.20 -16.35
C ILE A 129 11.54 0.91 -16.61
N GLN A 130 12.86 0.91 -16.39
CA GLN A 130 13.70 -0.26 -16.56
C GLN A 130 13.19 -1.46 -15.74
N ARG A 131 12.80 -1.22 -14.48
CA ARG A 131 12.26 -2.28 -13.62
C ARG A 131 10.95 -2.83 -14.17
N ILE A 132 10.02 -1.98 -14.60
CA ILE A 132 8.70 -2.41 -15.09
C ILE A 132 8.82 -3.12 -16.44
N THR A 133 9.65 -2.62 -17.35
CA THR A 133 9.90 -3.30 -18.64
C THR A 133 10.47 -4.70 -18.42
N GLY A 134 11.43 -4.85 -17.51
CA GLY A 134 12.03 -6.16 -17.19
C GLY A 134 11.06 -7.11 -16.50
N LEU A 135 10.31 -6.65 -15.47
CA LEU A 135 9.40 -7.50 -14.70
C LEU A 135 8.17 -7.97 -15.47
N TYR A 136 7.64 -7.15 -16.37
CA TYR A 136 6.39 -7.44 -17.07
C TYR A 136 6.60 -7.73 -18.57
N ASN A 137 7.83 -7.70 -19.03
CA ASN A 137 8.19 -7.89 -20.45
C ASN A 137 7.32 -7.02 -21.37
N VAL A 138 7.32 -5.71 -21.12
CA VAL A 138 6.53 -4.72 -21.85
C VAL A 138 7.42 -3.62 -22.40
N GLU A 139 6.98 -2.96 -23.46
CA GLU A 139 7.66 -1.78 -24.01
C GLU A 139 7.61 -0.59 -23.03
N GLU A 140 8.59 0.31 -23.14
CA GLU A 140 8.76 1.48 -22.29
C GLU A 140 7.49 2.35 -22.24
N LYS A 141 6.88 2.66 -23.39
CA LYS A 141 5.64 3.43 -23.48
C LYS A 141 4.50 2.80 -22.66
N LYS A 142 4.40 1.46 -22.69
CA LYS A 142 3.42 0.72 -21.90
C LYS A 142 3.77 0.75 -20.41
N ALA A 143 5.05 0.64 -20.05
CA ALA A 143 5.52 0.73 -18.68
C ALA A 143 5.17 2.09 -18.07
N VAL A 144 5.46 3.19 -18.77
CA VAL A 144 5.10 4.56 -18.33
C VAL A 144 3.60 4.69 -18.06
N LYS A 145 2.76 4.19 -19.00
CA LYS A 145 1.31 4.20 -18.80
C LYS A 145 0.87 3.38 -17.59
N MET A 146 1.41 2.18 -17.41
CA MET A 146 1.11 1.33 -16.26
C MET A 146 1.45 2.01 -14.93
N MET A 147 2.59 2.71 -14.86
CA MET A 147 3.01 3.46 -13.68
C MET A 147 2.04 4.61 -13.38
N ALA A 148 1.75 5.44 -14.38
CA ALA A 148 0.85 6.57 -14.24
C ALA A 148 -0.56 6.13 -13.80
N ASP A 149 -1.12 5.09 -14.44
CA ASP A 149 -2.45 4.57 -14.13
C ASP A 149 -2.51 3.97 -12.72
N THR A 150 -1.48 3.20 -12.31
CA THR A 150 -1.45 2.55 -11.01
C THR A 150 -1.33 3.59 -9.88
N ASP A 151 -0.39 4.52 -10.00
CA ASP A 151 -0.17 5.54 -8.96
C ASP A 151 -1.32 6.56 -8.89
N LYS A 152 -1.98 6.86 -10.02
CA LYS A 152 -3.23 7.64 -10.03
C LYS A 152 -4.33 6.94 -9.25
N ARG A 153 -4.52 5.63 -9.44
CA ARG A 153 -5.55 4.85 -8.73
C ARG A 153 -5.25 4.76 -7.23
N ARG A 154 -3.98 4.58 -6.82
CA ARG A 154 -3.55 4.61 -5.41
C ARG A 154 -3.86 5.96 -4.78
N ARG A 155 -3.46 7.04 -5.44
CA ARG A 155 -3.72 8.41 -4.98
C ARG A 155 -5.22 8.67 -4.83
N THR A 156 -6.02 8.25 -5.81
CA THR A 156 -7.48 8.44 -5.75
C THR A 156 -8.09 7.67 -4.58
N ASN A 157 -7.69 6.40 -4.37
CA ASN A 157 -8.17 5.60 -3.25
C ASN A 157 -7.76 6.20 -1.89
N TYR A 158 -6.47 6.53 -1.74
CA TYR A 158 -5.94 7.10 -0.50
C TYR A 158 -6.62 8.43 -0.15
N ASN A 159 -6.67 9.36 -1.10
CA ASN A 159 -7.24 10.69 -0.86
C ASN A 159 -8.77 10.64 -0.63
N PHE A 160 -9.45 9.59 -1.09
CA PHE A 160 -10.88 9.41 -0.85
C PHE A 160 -11.17 8.92 0.58
N TYR A 161 -10.38 7.96 1.08
CA TYR A 161 -10.61 7.36 2.40
C TYR A 161 -9.83 8.02 3.53
N THR A 162 -9.00 9.01 3.23
CA THR A 162 -8.21 9.74 4.22
C THR A 162 -8.39 11.25 4.03
N ASP A 163 -8.10 12.02 5.03
CA ASP A 163 -8.04 13.49 4.97
C ASP A 163 -6.64 13.98 4.53
N GLN A 164 -5.83 13.09 3.97
CA GLN A 164 -4.44 13.32 3.60
C GLN A 164 -4.21 13.17 2.09
N SER A 165 -3.07 13.68 1.61
CA SER A 165 -2.62 13.53 0.22
C SER A 165 -1.58 12.42 0.11
N TRP A 166 -1.83 11.42 -0.73
CA TRP A 166 -0.89 10.32 -0.97
C TRP A 166 0.48 10.81 -1.45
N GLY A 167 1.55 10.30 -0.85
CA GLY A 167 2.93 10.67 -1.19
C GLY A 167 3.40 12.02 -0.66
N LYS A 168 2.58 12.73 0.13
CA LYS A 168 3.00 13.96 0.79
C LYS A 168 3.95 13.62 1.94
N ALA A 169 5.18 14.11 1.88
CA ALA A 169 6.25 13.75 2.81
C ALA A 169 5.88 13.88 4.30
N SER A 170 5.04 14.86 4.66
CA SER A 170 4.61 15.07 6.04
C SER A 170 3.72 13.96 6.63
N ASN A 171 3.25 13.03 5.80
CA ASN A 171 2.43 11.89 6.24
C ASN A 171 3.30 10.69 6.66
N TYR A 172 4.60 10.73 6.39
CA TYR A 172 5.51 9.60 6.57
C TYR A 172 6.67 9.98 7.46
N THR A 173 7.17 9.03 8.24
CA THR A 173 8.41 9.20 9.03
C THR A 173 9.63 9.18 8.12
N LEU A 174 9.61 8.34 7.08
CA LEU A 174 10.67 8.22 6.09
C LEU A 174 10.11 8.31 4.67
N CYS A 175 10.76 9.13 3.83
CA CYS A 175 10.56 9.11 2.37
C CYS A 175 11.89 8.79 1.72
N LEU A 176 11.99 7.62 1.06
CA LEU A 176 13.25 7.10 0.52
C LEU A 176 13.20 7.00 -1.00
N ASN A 177 14.21 7.58 -1.67
CA ASN A 177 14.42 7.40 -3.10
C ASN A 177 15.24 6.14 -3.35
N SER A 178 14.58 5.07 -3.75
CA SER A 178 15.23 3.77 -3.99
C SER A 178 16.19 3.75 -5.18
N SER A 179 16.02 4.66 -6.14
CA SER A 179 16.94 4.80 -7.27
C SER A 179 18.28 5.39 -6.85
N GLN A 180 18.25 6.35 -5.93
CA GLN A 180 19.46 7.01 -5.45
C GLN A 180 20.19 6.24 -4.33
N LEU A 181 19.42 5.59 -3.47
CA LEU A 181 19.97 4.87 -2.31
C LEU A 181 20.33 3.42 -2.64
N GLY A 182 19.63 2.79 -3.58
CA GLY A 182 19.62 1.34 -3.74
C GLY A 182 18.76 0.65 -2.69
N TYR A 183 18.36 -0.59 -2.99
CA TYR A 183 17.42 -1.33 -2.13
C TYR A 183 18.02 -1.69 -0.77
N ASP A 184 19.24 -2.23 -0.75
CA ASP A 184 19.92 -2.64 0.48
C ASP A 184 20.07 -1.48 1.48
N ARG A 185 20.37 -0.28 0.99
CA ARG A 185 20.49 0.89 1.86
C ARG A 185 19.14 1.38 2.36
N CYS A 186 18.08 1.30 1.54
CA CYS A 186 16.72 1.58 2.01
C CYS A 186 16.32 0.64 3.15
N GLU A 187 16.58 -0.66 3.00
CA GLU A 187 16.33 -1.68 4.03
C GLU A 187 17.10 -1.39 5.31
N MET A 188 18.41 -1.08 5.22
CA MET A 188 19.22 -0.73 6.39
C MET A 188 18.67 0.49 7.14
N ILE A 189 18.28 1.56 6.43
CA ILE A 189 17.71 2.75 7.04
C ILE A 189 16.40 2.42 7.76
N ILE A 190 15.52 1.65 7.14
CA ILE A 190 14.25 1.23 7.76
C ILE A 190 14.53 0.42 9.04
N MET A 191 15.44 -0.55 8.97
CA MET A 191 15.80 -1.40 10.11
C MET A 191 16.42 -0.62 11.28
N GLU A 192 17.23 0.41 11.01
CA GLU A 192 17.79 1.27 12.04
C GLU A 192 16.72 2.12 12.76
N CYS A 193 15.67 2.52 12.05
CA CYS A 193 14.57 3.29 12.63
C CYS A 193 13.57 2.45 13.45
N VAL A 194 13.68 1.12 13.42
CA VAL A 194 12.83 0.19 14.20
C VAL A 194 13.39 -0.06 15.60
N LYS A 195 14.70 0.12 15.77
CA LYS A 195 15.39 -0.02 17.06
C LYS A 195 15.14 1.24 17.91
#